data_85578849a816bfdeea2f6f5ab66af12c
#
_entry.id   85578849a816bfdeea2f6f5ab66af12c
#
_cell.length_a   1.000
_cell.length_b   1.000
_cell.length_c   1.000
_cell.angle_alpha   90.00
_cell.angle_beta   90.00
_cell.angle_gamma   90.00
#
_symmetry.space_group_name_H-M   'P 1'
#
loop_
_entity.id
_entity.type
_entity.pdbx_description
1 polymer ?
#
loop_
_entity_poly.entity_id
_entity_poly.type
_entity_poly.pdbx_seq_one_letter_code
_entity_poly.pdbx_strand_id
1 'polypeptide(L)'
;FSGYSHMAVGVSRMMGIRVMDNFQQPFFAQNVADFWRRWHISLSSWLRDYIYIPMGGSRCSEWRCHYNNLVTFVVCGIWHGANWTYVLFGTWHGLMVIIDRAVKPLRERLEARHALKGKRLYKLTRQSITFVLCAFGAMLFRANSFTDIVTIITNIGNGFGPLFTAGTTLMFTVGLFAFVVMLYKEYRDEYGGKALFMYSPNRAVRIGSITLAILYIAATGELENISFIYFQF
;
A
#
# COMPACT_ATOMS: atom_id res chain seq x y z
N PHE A 1 -6.34 -5.00 -5.76
CA PHE A 1 -5.84 -6.08 -4.89
C PHE A 1 -6.44 -6.01 -3.48
N SER A 2 -6.53 -4.81 -2.87
CA SER A 2 -7.18 -4.65 -1.56
C SER A 2 -8.66 -5.08 -1.61
N GLY A 3 -9.40 -4.66 -2.64
CA GLY A 3 -10.79 -5.07 -2.83
C GLY A 3 -10.95 -6.59 -2.96
N TYR A 4 -10.13 -7.22 -3.79
CA TYR A 4 -10.09 -8.66 -3.93
C TYR A 4 -9.82 -9.39 -2.60
N SER A 5 -8.83 -8.92 -1.84
CA SER A 5 -8.50 -9.49 -0.53
C SER A 5 -9.67 -9.38 0.45
N HIS A 6 -10.37 -8.25 0.47
CA HIS A 6 -11.56 -8.09 1.33
C HIS A 6 -12.71 -9.00 0.91
N MET A 7 -12.92 -9.21 -0.39
CA MET A 7 -13.89 -10.20 -0.89
C MET A 7 -13.51 -11.62 -0.43
N ALA A 8 -12.25 -12.00 -0.57
CA ALA A 8 -11.77 -13.31 -0.10
C ALA A 8 -11.98 -13.51 1.40
N VAL A 9 -11.67 -12.49 2.22
CA VAL A 9 -11.95 -12.50 3.67
C VAL A 9 -13.45 -12.63 3.94
N GLY A 10 -14.29 -11.92 3.20
CA GLY A 10 -15.75 -11.99 3.33
C GLY A 10 -16.30 -13.38 3.04
N VAL A 11 -15.91 -13.96 1.90
CA VAL A 11 -16.33 -15.33 1.50
C VAL A 11 -15.83 -16.37 2.52
N SER A 12 -14.57 -16.29 2.94
CA SER A 12 -14.02 -17.20 3.96
C SER A 12 -14.81 -17.16 5.27
N ARG A 13 -15.21 -15.96 5.71
CA ARG A 13 -16.05 -15.81 6.92
C ARG A 13 -17.43 -16.46 6.76
N MET A 14 -18.03 -16.37 5.57
CA MET A 14 -19.30 -17.08 5.28
C MET A 14 -19.15 -18.60 5.34
N MET A 15 -17.95 -19.12 5.05
CA MET A 15 -17.60 -20.53 5.16
C MET A 15 -17.16 -20.94 6.57
N GLY A 16 -17.20 -20.03 7.55
CA GLY A 16 -16.73 -20.26 8.92
C GLY A 16 -15.21 -20.23 9.09
N ILE A 17 -14.45 -19.86 8.03
CA ILE A 17 -12.99 -19.81 8.05
C ILE A 17 -12.54 -18.36 8.34
N ARG A 18 -11.60 -18.20 9.28
CA ARG A 18 -10.99 -16.90 9.56
C ARG A 18 -9.64 -16.79 8.87
N VAL A 19 -9.55 -15.92 7.88
CA VAL A 19 -8.29 -15.51 7.24
C VAL A 19 -7.91 -14.10 7.70
N MET A 20 -6.61 -13.80 7.66
CA MET A 20 -6.08 -12.49 8.08
C MET A 20 -6.44 -11.40 7.08
N ASP A 21 -6.62 -10.19 7.58
CA ASP A 21 -6.75 -8.99 6.74
C ASP A 21 -5.39 -8.65 6.12
N ASN A 22 -5.37 -8.33 4.84
CA ASN A 22 -4.14 -8.03 4.08
C ASN A 22 -3.76 -6.54 4.10
N PHE A 23 -4.70 -5.66 4.45
CA PHE A 23 -4.50 -4.21 4.40
C PHE A 23 -5.08 -3.54 5.64
N GLN A 24 -4.28 -2.66 6.26
CA GLN A 24 -4.66 -1.88 7.45
C GLN A 24 -4.24 -0.42 7.27
N GLN A 25 -5.01 0.35 6.48
CA GLN A 25 -4.78 1.77 6.17
C GLN A 25 -3.31 2.09 5.83
N PRO A 26 -2.71 1.46 4.80
CA PRO A 26 -1.29 1.55 4.51
C PRO A 26 -0.83 2.96 4.14
N PHE A 27 -1.69 3.77 3.54
CA PHE A 27 -1.37 5.15 3.14
C PHE A 27 -1.26 6.13 4.32
N PHE A 28 -1.68 5.71 5.52
CA PHE A 28 -1.49 6.46 6.76
C PHE A 28 -0.22 6.08 7.52
N ALA A 29 0.61 5.22 6.95
CA ALA A 29 1.90 4.84 7.52
C ALA A 29 2.85 6.04 7.61
N GLN A 30 3.60 6.14 8.69
CA GLN A 30 4.52 7.26 8.95
C GLN A 30 5.99 6.93 8.63
N ASN A 31 6.26 5.73 8.15
CA ASN A 31 7.56 5.27 7.66
C ASN A 31 7.37 3.99 6.83
N VAL A 32 8.39 3.62 6.05
CA VAL A 32 8.31 2.49 5.13
C VAL A 32 8.17 1.16 5.86
N ALA A 33 8.77 1.01 7.05
CA ALA A 33 8.60 -0.20 7.85
C ALA A 33 7.15 -0.33 8.39
N ASP A 34 6.49 0.78 8.74
CA ASP A 34 5.08 0.82 9.13
C ASP A 34 4.16 0.52 7.93
N PHE A 35 4.50 1.06 6.74
CA PHE A 35 3.79 0.73 5.50
C PHE A 35 3.75 -0.78 5.26
N TRP A 36 4.87 -1.48 5.32
CA TRP A 36 4.93 -2.93 5.10
C TRP A 36 4.25 -3.76 6.19
N ARG A 37 4.03 -3.23 7.38
CA ARG A 37 3.19 -3.87 8.41
C ARG A 37 1.71 -3.77 8.12
N ARG A 38 1.31 -2.84 7.23
CA ARG A 38 -0.07 -2.53 6.87
C ARG A 38 -0.43 -2.96 5.43
N TRP A 39 0.56 -3.26 4.62
CA TRP A 39 0.45 -3.63 3.21
C TRP A 39 0.81 -5.09 2.99
N HIS A 40 -0.09 -5.83 2.29
CA HIS A 40 0.09 -7.24 1.94
C HIS A 40 0.58 -8.09 3.13
N ILE A 41 -0.15 -8.02 4.25
CA ILE A 41 0.25 -8.54 5.56
C ILE A 41 0.54 -10.05 5.49
N SER A 42 -0.23 -10.82 4.70
CA SER A 42 -0.01 -12.26 4.53
C SER A 42 1.36 -12.55 3.90
N LEU A 43 1.74 -11.85 2.83
CA LEU A 43 3.05 -12.02 2.20
C LEU A 43 4.18 -11.53 3.11
N SER A 44 4.01 -10.34 3.71
CA SER A 44 5.01 -9.75 4.60
C SER A 44 5.28 -10.62 5.82
N SER A 45 4.25 -11.24 6.40
CA SER A 45 4.41 -12.18 7.51
C SER A 45 5.05 -13.49 7.06
N TRP A 46 4.69 -14.03 5.90
CA TRP A 46 5.30 -15.22 5.34
C TRP A 46 6.81 -15.01 5.09
N LEU A 47 7.19 -13.91 4.41
CA LEU A 47 8.59 -13.58 4.16
C LEU A 47 9.37 -13.39 5.47
N ARG A 48 8.77 -12.76 6.48
CA ARG A 48 9.36 -12.62 7.81
C ARG A 48 9.62 -13.99 8.44
N ASP A 49 8.63 -14.87 8.43
CA ASP A 49 8.67 -16.13 9.18
C ASP A 49 9.55 -17.18 8.49
N TYR A 50 9.56 -17.21 7.15
CA TYR A 50 10.27 -18.22 6.39
C TYR A 50 11.62 -17.78 5.79
N ILE A 51 11.90 -16.47 5.73
CA ILE A 51 13.17 -15.94 5.20
C ILE A 51 13.91 -15.14 6.26
N TYR A 52 13.29 -14.06 6.76
CA TYR A 52 13.98 -13.13 7.67
C TYR A 52 14.39 -13.77 8.99
N ILE A 53 13.47 -14.46 9.66
CA ILE A 53 13.75 -15.12 10.95
C ILE A 53 14.76 -16.27 10.83
N PRO A 54 14.66 -17.20 9.86
CA PRO A 54 15.66 -18.24 9.68
C PRO A 54 17.08 -17.72 9.37
N MET A 55 17.21 -16.56 8.71
CA MET A 55 18.50 -15.90 8.48
C MET A 55 19.11 -15.25 9.74
N GLY A 56 18.43 -15.34 10.89
CA GLY A 56 18.82 -14.73 12.16
C GLY A 56 17.95 -13.56 12.61
N GLY A 57 17.06 -13.08 11.76
CA GLY A 57 16.11 -12.00 12.04
C GLY A 57 16.79 -10.73 12.54
N SER A 58 16.30 -10.20 13.67
CA SER A 58 16.85 -9.02 14.36
C SER A 58 17.73 -9.39 15.57
N ARG A 59 17.98 -10.68 15.83
CA ARG A 59 18.79 -11.17 16.95
C ARG A 59 20.24 -11.40 16.54
N CYS A 60 20.81 -10.50 15.75
CA CYS A 60 22.16 -10.58 15.19
C CYS A 60 22.79 -9.19 15.18
N SER A 61 24.03 -9.07 14.71
CA SER A 61 24.69 -7.79 14.55
C SER A 61 23.88 -6.87 13.62
N GLU A 62 24.03 -5.56 13.80
CA GLU A 62 23.27 -4.54 13.03
C GLU A 62 23.42 -4.70 11.52
N TRP A 63 24.65 -4.95 11.07
CA TRP A 63 24.99 -5.23 9.68
C TRP A 63 24.25 -6.48 9.17
N ARG A 64 24.25 -7.56 9.94
CA ARG A 64 23.54 -8.80 9.57
C ARG A 64 22.03 -8.59 9.49
N CYS A 65 21.47 -7.79 10.40
CA CYS A 65 20.05 -7.43 10.33
C CYS A 65 19.71 -6.65 9.05
N HIS A 66 20.56 -5.72 8.62
CA HIS A 66 20.38 -4.97 7.37
C HIS A 66 20.47 -5.91 6.16
N TYR A 67 21.45 -6.79 6.13
CA TYR A 67 21.57 -7.81 5.10
C TYR A 67 20.34 -8.72 5.02
N ASN A 68 19.90 -9.28 6.17
CA ASN A 68 18.71 -10.13 6.23
C ASN A 68 17.46 -9.40 5.69
N ASN A 69 17.30 -8.13 6.04
CA ASN A 69 16.20 -7.31 5.56
C ASN A 69 16.28 -7.11 4.04
N LEU A 70 17.45 -6.73 3.52
CA LEU A 70 17.62 -6.50 2.09
C LEU A 70 17.33 -7.77 1.28
N VAL A 71 17.90 -8.91 1.69
CA VAL A 71 17.65 -10.21 1.05
C VAL A 71 16.17 -10.56 1.07
N THR A 72 15.48 -10.35 2.19
CA THR A 72 14.04 -10.62 2.31
C THR A 72 13.23 -9.81 1.31
N PHE A 73 13.56 -8.52 1.13
CA PHE A 73 12.87 -7.68 0.16
C PHE A 73 13.24 -7.99 -1.29
N VAL A 74 14.50 -8.36 -1.57
CA VAL A 74 14.90 -8.82 -2.91
C VAL A 74 14.13 -10.09 -3.28
N VAL A 75 14.02 -11.05 -2.34
CA VAL A 75 13.21 -12.27 -2.57
C VAL A 75 11.73 -11.91 -2.77
N CYS A 76 11.19 -10.93 -2.03
CA CYS A 76 9.86 -10.39 -2.28
C CYS A 76 9.70 -9.88 -3.71
N GLY A 77 10.69 -9.16 -4.23
CA GLY A 77 10.70 -8.69 -5.61
C GLY A 77 10.70 -9.86 -6.61
N ILE A 78 11.60 -10.82 -6.44
CA ILE A 78 11.71 -12.01 -7.32
C ILE A 78 10.42 -12.85 -7.29
N TRP A 79 9.76 -12.92 -6.14
CA TRP A 79 8.46 -13.61 -6.01
C TRP A 79 7.38 -13.02 -6.91
N HIS A 80 7.43 -11.72 -7.21
CA HIS A 80 6.50 -11.05 -8.11
C HIS A 80 6.73 -11.36 -9.59
N GLY A 81 7.89 -11.90 -9.97
CA GLY A 81 8.19 -12.29 -11.34
C GLY A 81 9.67 -12.18 -11.71
N ALA A 82 10.03 -12.79 -12.83
CA ALA A 82 11.39 -12.87 -13.35
C ALA A 82 11.78 -11.62 -14.17
N ASN A 83 11.52 -10.41 -13.65
CA ASN A 83 11.91 -9.15 -14.27
C ASN A 83 12.81 -8.34 -13.33
N TRP A 84 13.82 -7.70 -13.89
CA TRP A 84 14.73 -6.82 -13.13
C TRP A 84 14.02 -5.64 -12.44
N THR A 85 12.90 -5.19 -12.97
CA THR A 85 12.09 -4.14 -12.35
C THR A 85 11.54 -4.56 -10.98
N TYR A 86 11.19 -5.84 -10.81
CA TYR A 86 10.78 -6.38 -9.52
C TYR A 86 11.94 -6.53 -8.53
N VAL A 87 13.13 -6.89 -9.04
CA VAL A 87 14.34 -6.90 -8.21
C VAL A 87 14.67 -5.49 -7.70
N LEU A 88 14.55 -4.48 -8.58
CA LEU A 88 14.70 -3.06 -8.21
C LEU A 88 13.65 -2.61 -7.20
N PHE A 89 12.39 -3.01 -7.38
CA PHE A 89 11.31 -2.76 -6.43
C PHE A 89 11.64 -3.31 -5.04
N GLY A 90 12.03 -4.57 -4.95
CA GLY A 90 12.42 -5.20 -3.70
C GLY A 90 13.64 -4.54 -3.08
N THR A 91 14.69 -4.29 -3.87
CA THR A 91 15.91 -3.59 -3.42
C THR A 91 15.59 -2.20 -2.88
N TRP A 92 14.77 -1.42 -3.60
CA TRP A 92 14.31 -0.09 -3.15
C TRP A 92 13.66 -0.14 -1.77
N HIS A 93 12.66 -1.00 -1.60
CA HIS A 93 11.96 -1.09 -0.32
C HIS A 93 12.84 -1.61 0.80
N GLY A 94 13.72 -2.58 0.53
CA GLY A 94 14.71 -3.07 1.49
C GLY A 94 15.65 -1.95 1.95
N LEU A 95 16.17 -1.14 1.02
CA LEU A 95 17.02 0.01 1.34
C LEU A 95 16.26 1.07 2.15
N MET A 96 15.01 1.39 1.77
CA MET A 96 14.22 2.38 2.51
C MET A 96 13.93 1.94 3.96
N VAL A 97 13.69 0.65 4.20
CA VAL A 97 13.53 0.13 5.57
C VAL A 97 14.84 0.21 6.36
N ILE A 98 15.99 -0.06 5.73
CA ILE A 98 17.30 0.09 6.36
C ILE A 98 17.57 1.55 6.72
N ILE A 99 17.33 2.47 5.80
CA ILE A 99 17.49 3.92 6.02
C ILE A 99 16.56 4.40 7.14
N ASP A 100 15.29 3.98 7.13
CA ASP A 100 14.34 4.36 8.21
C ASP A 100 14.82 3.90 9.58
N ARG A 101 15.40 2.71 9.66
CA ARG A 101 16.01 2.18 10.88
C ARG A 101 17.24 2.99 11.31
N ALA A 102 18.13 3.31 10.36
CA ALA A 102 19.36 4.07 10.64
C ALA A 102 19.07 5.51 11.09
N VAL A 103 18.08 6.17 10.49
CA VAL A 103 17.72 7.56 10.86
C VAL A 103 16.80 7.64 12.08
N LYS A 104 16.27 6.53 12.56
CA LYS A 104 15.35 6.50 13.70
C LYS A 104 15.88 7.20 14.95
N PRO A 105 17.14 6.98 15.43
CA PRO A 105 17.66 7.65 16.61
C PRO A 105 17.73 9.19 16.43
N LEU A 106 18.16 9.65 15.25
CA LEU A 106 18.20 11.07 14.93
C LEU A 106 16.79 11.68 14.93
N ARG A 107 15.86 10.99 14.32
CA ARG A 107 14.45 11.39 14.28
C ARG A 107 13.86 11.52 15.69
N GLU A 108 14.07 10.54 16.56
CA GLU A 108 13.58 10.56 17.94
C GLU A 108 14.18 11.72 18.76
N ARG A 109 15.46 12.05 18.55
CA ARG A 109 16.11 13.22 19.14
C ARG A 109 15.48 14.54 18.67
N LEU A 110 15.21 14.67 17.36
CA LEU A 110 14.56 15.86 16.80
C LEU A 110 13.11 15.98 17.28
N GLU A 111 12.37 14.88 17.35
CA GLU A 111 11.01 14.84 17.89
C GLU A 111 10.95 15.32 19.34
N ALA A 112 11.91 14.88 20.17
CA ALA A 112 12.01 15.29 21.56
C ALA A 112 12.41 16.77 21.68
N ARG A 113 13.44 17.20 20.91
CA ARG A 113 13.97 18.58 20.97
C ARG A 113 12.94 19.64 20.57
N HIS A 114 12.10 19.35 19.59
CA HIS A 114 11.15 20.32 19.02
C HIS A 114 9.69 20.02 19.40
N ALA A 115 9.46 19.09 20.32
CA ALA A 115 8.13 18.65 20.75
C ALA A 115 7.20 18.37 19.54
N LEU A 116 7.73 17.63 18.53
CA LEU A 116 7.02 17.36 17.28
C LEU A 116 6.03 16.21 17.41
N LYS A 117 6.25 15.33 18.39
CA LYS A 117 5.40 14.16 18.61
C LYS A 117 3.95 14.62 18.90
N GLY A 118 3.02 14.12 18.09
CA GLY A 118 1.59 14.49 18.20
C GLY A 118 1.16 15.69 17.37
N LYS A 119 2.08 16.48 16.81
CA LYS A 119 1.69 17.60 15.92
C LYS A 119 1.15 17.07 14.59
N ARG A 120 -0.05 17.54 14.22
CA ARG A 120 -0.74 17.12 12.97
C ARG A 120 0.12 17.32 11.73
N LEU A 121 0.73 18.50 11.59
CA LEU A 121 1.55 18.83 10.42
C LEU A 121 2.75 17.88 10.30
N TYR A 122 3.44 17.59 11.40
CA TYR A 122 4.56 16.65 11.42
C TYR A 122 4.12 15.24 10.99
N LYS A 123 2.97 14.77 11.49
CA LYS A 123 2.39 13.49 11.11
C LYS A 123 2.07 13.44 9.63
N LEU A 124 1.42 14.48 9.09
CA LEU A 124 1.11 14.60 7.66
C LEU A 124 2.37 14.60 6.80
N THR A 125 3.40 15.37 7.18
CA THR A 125 4.69 15.40 6.46
C THR A 125 5.30 14.00 6.40
N ARG A 126 5.31 13.26 7.50
CA ARG A 126 5.84 11.88 7.52
C ARG A 126 5.02 10.94 6.65
N GLN A 127 3.70 11.03 6.69
CA GLN A 127 2.82 10.24 5.83
C GLN A 127 3.05 10.57 4.35
N SER A 128 3.16 11.85 3.99
CA SER A 128 3.44 12.29 2.62
C SER A 128 4.80 11.79 2.12
N ILE A 129 5.86 11.89 2.92
CA ILE A 129 7.18 11.35 2.55
C ILE A 129 7.09 9.84 2.35
N THR A 130 6.47 9.11 3.26
CA THR A 130 6.31 7.66 3.15
C THR A 130 5.51 7.30 1.90
N PHE A 131 4.44 8.02 1.62
CA PHE A 131 3.62 7.82 0.42
C PHE A 131 4.45 8.00 -0.86
N VAL A 132 5.23 9.08 -0.96
CA VAL A 132 6.09 9.35 -2.14
C VAL A 132 7.13 8.24 -2.33
N LEU A 133 7.78 7.79 -1.24
CA LEU A 133 8.76 6.69 -1.31
C LEU A 133 8.11 5.37 -1.75
N CYS A 134 6.91 5.07 -1.27
CA CYS A 134 6.16 3.88 -1.66
C CYS A 134 5.62 4.00 -3.10
N ALA A 135 5.16 5.19 -3.51
CA ALA A 135 4.72 5.45 -4.88
C ALA A 135 5.87 5.30 -5.90
N PHE A 136 7.09 5.74 -5.53
CA PHE A 136 8.27 5.48 -6.35
C PHE A 136 8.53 3.96 -6.49
N GLY A 137 8.44 3.21 -5.40
CA GLY A 137 8.51 1.75 -5.45
C GLY A 137 7.42 1.13 -6.35
N ALA A 138 6.19 1.61 -6.26
CA ALA A 138 5.09 1.16 -7.13
C ALA A 138 5.34 1.50 -8.61
N MET A 139 6.00 2.62 -8.92
CA MET A 139 6.44 2.93 -10.29
C MET A 139 7.47 1.90 -10.79
N LEU A 140 8.46 1.51 -9.98
CA LEU A 140 9.41 0.46 -10.33
C LEU A 140 8.72 -0.87 -10.60
N PHE A 141 7.72 -1.21 -9.78
CA PHE A 141 6.91 -2.41 -9.94
C PHE A 141 6.10 -2.41 -11.24
N ARG A 142 5.55 -1.26 -11.65
CA ARG A 142 4.68 -1.13 -12.83
C ARG A 142 5.44 -1.01 -14.14
N ALA A 143 6.70 -0.62 -14.12
CA ALA A 143 7.53 -0.50 -15.31
C ALA A 143 7.77 -1.89 -15.95
N ASN A 144 7.73 -1.96 -17.28
CA ASN A 144 7.99 -3.20 -18.00
C ASN A 144 9.48 -3.42 -18.27
N SER A 145 10.27 -2.33 -18.27
CA SER A 145 11.70 -2.35 -18.57
C SER A 145 12.47 -1.28 -17.79
N PHE A 146 13.79 -1.42 -17.76
CA PHE A 146 14.67 -0.37 -17.23
C PHE A 146 14.57 0.93 -18.02
N THR A 147 14.39 0.84 -19.35
CA THR A 147 14.21 2.00 -20.23
C THR A 147 12.95 2.79 -19.85
N ASP A 148 11.86 2.09 -19.51
CA ASP A 148 10.63 2.75 -19.05
C ASP A 148 10.86 3.54 -17.77
N ILE A 149 11.61 2.97 -16.83
CA ILE A 149 11.96 3.66 -15.57
C ILE A 149 12.71 4.95 -15.85
N VAL A 150 13.74 4.88 -16.70
CA VAL A 150 14.53 6.06 -17.09
C VAL A 150 13.65 7.08 -17.79
N THR A 151 12.82 6.65 -18.73
CA THR A 151 11.89 7.52 -19.47
C THR A 151 10.91 8.23 -18.52
N ILE A 152 10.33 7.51 -17.57
CA ILE A 152 9.42 8.11 -16.58
C ILE A 152 10.18 9.17 -15.76
N ILE A 153 11.36 8.82 -15.22
CA ILE A 153 12.13 9.74 -14.36
C ILE A 153 12.55 11.00 -15.13
N THR A 154 13.02 10.85 -16.35
CA THR A 154 13.48 12.00 -17.17
C THR A 154 12.34 12.90 -17.61
N ASN A 155 11.12 12.36 -17.72
CA ASN A 155 9.95 13.13 -18.12
C ASN A 155 9.15 13.75 -16.98
N ILE A 156 9.45 13.43 -15.71
CA ILE A 156 8.74 14.00 -14.54
C ILE A 156 8.76 15.55 -14.53
N GLY A 157 9.75 16.19 -15.15
CA GLY A 157 9.88 17.67 -15.22
C GLY A 157 9.44 18.30 -16.53
N ASN A 158 9.08 17.53 -17.54
CA ASN A 158 8.86 18.03 -18.90
C ASN A 158 7.43 18.55 -19.20
N GLY A 159 6.64 18.79 -18.15
CA GLY A 159 5.27 19.26 -18.25
C GLY A 159 4.22 18.14 -18.12
N PHE A 160 3.01 18.57 -17.85
CA PHE A 160 1.88 17.65 -17.79
C PHE A 160 1.37 17.42 -19.21
N GLY A 161 1.41 16.18 -19.66
CA GLY A 161 0.63 15.75 -20.83
C GLY A 161 -0.88 15.95 -20.60
N PRO A 162 -1.72 15.66 -21.60
CA PRO A 162 -3.17 15.75 -21.41
C PRO A 162 -3.58 14.87 -20.23
N LEU A 163 -4.38 15.44 -19.32
CA LEU A 163 -4.85 14.78 -18.09
C LEU A 163 -5.61 13.46 -18.33
N PHE A 164 -6.05 13.24 -19.58
CA PHE A 164 -6.89 12.11 -19.97
C PHE A 164 -6.35 11.44 -21.23
N THR A 165 -5.34 10.59 -21.09
CA THR A 165 -4.71 9.90 -22.24
C THR A 165 -5.31 8.54 -22.55
N ALA A 166 -5.99 7.89 -21.61
CA ALA A 166 -6.41 6.49 -21.73
C ALA A 166 -7.83 6.19 -21.21
N GLY A 167 -8.69 7.17 -21.13
CA GLY A 167 -10.06 6.96 -20.65
C GLY A 167 -10.97 8.14 -20.91
N THR A 168 -12.26 7.95 -20.76
CA THR A 168 -13.23 9.03 -20.83
C THR A 168 -13.16 9.88 -19.55
N THR A 169 -13.51 11.16 -19.64
CA THR A 169 -13.65 12.05 -18.47
C THR A 169 -14.56 11.43 -17.40
N LEU A 170 -15.56 10.68 -17.83
CA LEU A 170 -16.48 9.96 -16.94
C LEU A 170 -15.73 8.90 -16.11
N MET A 171 -14.92 8.04 -16.72
CA MET A 171 -14.15 7.01 -16.03
C MET A 171 -13.20 7.61 -14.98
N PHE A 172 -12.54 8.72 -15.32
CA PHE A 172 -11.69 9.42 -14.38
C PHE A 172 -12.48 9.99 -13.20
N THR A 173 -13.61 10.64 -13.48
CA THR A 173 -14.45 11.25 -12.44
C THR A 173 -15.01 10.20 -11.47
N VAL A 174 -15.49 9.09 -12.01
CA VAL A 174 -15.99 7.95 -11.24
C VAL A 174 -14.88 7.33 -10.41
N GLY A 175 -13.71 7.10 -10.99
CA GLY A 175 -12.53 6.58 -10.27
C GLY A 175 -12.05 7.52 -9.16
N LEU A 176 -12.00 8.82 -9.41
CA LEU A 176 -11.65 9.83 -8.41
C LEU A 176 -12.66 9.86 -7.26
N PHE A 177 -13.96 9.78 -7.56
CA PHE A 177 -15.01 9.69 -6.54
C PHE A 177 -14.82 8.45 -5.65
N ALA A 178 -14.62 7.27 -6.24
CA ALA A 178 -14.36 6.04 -5.50
C ALA A 178 -13.11 6.15 -4.62
N PHE A 179 -12.04 6.76 -5.15
CA PHE A 179 -10.81 6.99 -4.42
C PHE A 179 -11.02 7.91 -3.21
N VAL A 180 -11.76 9.00 -3.36
CA VAL A 180 -12.08 9.92 -2.26
C VAL A 180 -12.93 9.23 -1.18
N VAL A 181 -13.91 8.42 -1.57
CA VAL A 181 -14.74 7.65 -0.63
C VAL A 181 -13.88 6.63 0.12
N MET A 182 -12.96 5.95 -0.58
CA MET A 182 -12.01 5.01 0.03
C MET A 182 -11.10 5.73 1.03
N LEU A 183 -10.49 6.87 0.67
CA LEU A 183 -9.63 7.64 1.57
C LEU A 183 -10.40 8.15 2.80
N TYR A 184 -11.64 8.60 2.62
CA TYR A 184 -12.49 8.99 3.74
C TYR A 184 -12.75 7.82 4.69
N LYS A 185 -13.07 6.66 4.15
CA LYS A 185 -13.25 5.43 4.93
C LYS A 185 -11.97 5.09 5.71
N GLU A 186 -10.81 5.06 5.04
CA GLU A 186 -9.53 4.74 5.68
C GLU A 186 -9.14 5.77 6.75
N TYR A 187 -9.39 7.07 6.50
CA TYR A 187 -9.19 8.12 7.49
C TYR A 187 -10.05 7.89 8.74
N ARG A 188 -11.31 7.52 8.56
CA ARG A 188 -12.20 7.23 9.68
C ARG A 188 -11.76 5.99 10.45
N ASP A 189 -11.33 4.94 9.77
CA ASP A 189 -10.84 3.72 10.40
C ASP A 189 -9.56 3.97 11.19
N GLU A 190 -8.67 4.87 10.73
CA GLU A 190 -7.41 5.21 11.41
C GLU A 190 -7.62 6.13 12.62
N TYR A 191 -8.56 7.10 12.55
CA TYR A 191 -8.66 8.18 13.52
C TYR A 191 -9.99 8.31 14.26
N GLY A 192 -11.07 7.77 13.77
CA GLY A 192 -12.42 8.09 14.27
C GLY A 192 -13.31 6.91 14.62
N GLY A 193 -12.79 5.70 14.53
CA GLY A 193 -13.60 4.50 14.71
C GLY A 193 -14.51 4.20 13.51
N LYS A 194 -15.08 3.01 13.50
CA LYS A 194 -15.86 2.43 12.40
C LYS A 194 -17.00 3.37 11.96
N ALA A 195 -16.77 4.12 10.93
CA ALA A 195 -17.74 5.08 10.44
C ALA A 195 -18.04 4.85 8.99
N LEU A 196 -18.61 3.74 8.71
CA LEU A 196 -19.33 3.64 7.46
C LEU A 196 -20.80 3.69 7.74
N PHE A 197 -21.49 4.43 6.89
CA PHE A 197 -22.94 4.41 6.80
C PHE A 197 -23.47 2.96 6.76
N MET A 198 -22.70 2.02 6.23
CA MET A 198 -22.98 0.56 6.23
C MET A 198 -23.02 -0.08 7.63
N TYR A 199 -22.37 0.53 8.63
CA TYR A 199 -22.42 0.08 10.04
C TYR A 199 -23.28 0.98 10.90
N SER A 200 -24.06 1.89 10.30
CA SER A 200 -24.98 2.77 11.02
C SER A 200 -25.97 1.96 11.86
N PRO A 201 -26.22 2.35 13.10
CA PRO A 201 -27.33 1.79 13.89
C PRO A 201 -28.68 2.06 13.24
N ASN A 202 -28.81 3.15 12.46
CA ASN A 202 -30.01 3.44 11.71
C ASN A 202 -30.15 2.48 10.51
N ARG A 203 -31.22 1.68 10.53
CA ARG A 203 -31.50 0.67 9.50
C ARG A 203 -31.65 1.25 8.10
N ALA A 204 -32.32 2.41 7.96
CA ALA A 204 -32.53 3.04 6.65
C ALA A 204 -31.19 3.53 6.05
N VAL A 205 -30.33 4.16 6.87
CA VAL A 205 -28.98 4.59 6.45
C VAL A 205 -28.13 3.39 6.04
N ARG A 206 -28.16 2.32 6.81
CA ARG A 206 -27.39 1.10 6.52
C ARG A 206 -27.84 0.45 5.22
N ILE A 207 -29.14 0.23 5.04
CA ILE A 207 -29.68 -0.38 3.81
C ILE A 207 -29.42 0.54 2.62
N GLY A 208 -29.73 1.83 2.72
CA GLY A 208 -29.51 2.79 1.63
C GLY A 208 -28.05 2.86 1.19
N SER A 209 -27.09 2.87 2.12
CA SER A 209 -25.67 2.89 1.76
C SER A 209 -25.19 1.59 1.10
N ILE A 210 -25.68 0.43 1.53
CA ILE A 210 -25.37 -0.85 0.89
C ILE A 210 -25.97 -0.90 -0.51
N THR A 211 -27.23 -0.48 -0.67
CA THR A 211 -27.90 -0.41 -1.97
C THR A 211 -27.15 0.51 -2.94
N LEU A 212 -26.77 1.71 -2.49
CA LEU A 212 -25.99 2.65 -3.31
C LEU A 212 -24.64 2.07 -3.72
N ALA A 213 -23.95 1.37 -2.83
CA ALA A 213 -22.68 0.70 -3.16
C ALA A 213 -22.87 -0.39 -4.21
N ILE A 214 -23.91 -1.21 -4.09
CA ILE A 214 -24.23 -2.26 -5.08
C ILE A 214 -24.57 -1.64 -6.44
N LEU A 215 -25.43 -0.61 -6.46
CA LEU A 215 -25.79 0.09 -7.70
C LEU A 215 -24.57 0.76 -8.35
N TYR A 216 -23.69 1.37 -7.54
CA TYR A 216 -22.43 1.94 -8.03
C TYR A 216 -21.55 0.86 -8.70
N ILE A 217 -21.35 -0.27 -8.05
CA ILE A 217 -20.56 -1.39 -8.59
C ILE A 217 -21.20 -1.93 -9.88
N ALA A 218 -22.54 -2.09 -9.91
CA ALA A 218 -23.25 -2.57 -11.09
C ALA A 218 -23.17 -1.59 -12.28
N ALA A 219 -23.15 -0.29 -12.00
CA ALA A 219 -23.08 0.75 -13.03
C ALA A 219 -21.66 1.01 -13.57
N THR A 220 -20.64 0.73 -12.77
CA THR A 220 -19.23 1.10 -13.09
C THR A 220 -18.29 -0.10 -13.17
N GLY A 221 -18.77 -1.27 -12.73
CA GLY A 221 -17.99 -2.50 -12.77
C GLY A 221 -17.79 -2.97 -14.21
N GLU A 222 -16.58 -3.40 -14.52
CA GLU A 222 -16.24 -3.99 -15.79
C GLU A 222 -16.65 -5.45 -15.76
N LEU A 223 -17.55 -5.84 -16.66
CA LEU A 223 -18.11 -7.18 -16.76
C LEU A 223 -17.37 -8.07 -17.77
N GLU A 224 -16.40 -7.49 -18.50
CA GLU A 224 -15.55 -8.24 -19.42
C GLU A 224 -14.41 -8.96 -18.68
N ASN A 225 -13.97 -10.09 -19.24
CA ASN A 225 -12.92 -10.94 -18.67
C ASN A 225 -11.55 -10.24 -18.62
N ILE A 226 -11.36 -9.32 -17.69
CA ILE A 226 -10.04 -8.81 -17.37
C ILE A 226 -9.39 -9.80 -16.41
N SER A 227 -8.31 -10.44 -16.86
CA SER A 227 -7.51 -11.29 -15.99
C SER A 227 -7.01 -10.46 -14.81
N PHE A 228 -7.19 -10.99 -13.60
CA PHE A 228 -6.69 -10.38 -12.38
C PHE A 228 -5.18 -10.11 -12.51
N ILE A 229 -4.72 -8.98 -12.00
CA ILE A 229 -3.34 -8.49 -12.19
C ILE A 229 -2.27 -9.53 -11.85
N TYR A 230 -2.49 -10.40 -10.88
CA TYR A 230 -1.57 -11.50 -10.53
C TYR A 230 -1.64 -12.72 -11.46
N PHE A 231 -2.57 -12.78 -12.39
CA PHE A 231 -2.61 -13.81 -13.45
C PHE A 231 -1.98 -13.35 -14.76
N GLN A 232 -1.43 -12.13 -14.79
CA GLN A 232 -0.74 -11.54 -15.94
C GLN A 232 0.79 -11.66 -15.84
N PHE A 233 1.28 -12.30 -14.78
CA PHE A 233 2.71 -12.49 -14.52
C PHE A 233 3.11 -13.95 -14.63
#